data_f56828b1814b4fde0c2aeff153ea7ad0
#
_entry.id   f56828b1814b4fde0c2aeff153ea7ad0
#
_cell.length_a   1.000
_cell.length_b   1.000
_cell.length_c   1.000
_cell.angle_alpha   90.00
_cell.angle_beta   90.00
_cell.angle_gamma   90.00
#
_symmetry.space_group_name_H-M   'P 1'
#
loop_
_entity.id
_entity.type
_entity.pdbx_description
1 polymer ?
#
loop_
_entity_poly.entity_id
_entity_poly.type
_entity_poly.pdbx_seq_one_letter_code
_entity_poly.pdbx_strand_id
1 'polypeptide(L)'
;LLLLAGCTVPSQHATVETCKADNQMQQTTLYFGLNRPAGAQISGSEWKGFVDQDVTPRFRDGLTVFDARGQWLGNDGKVAREPSKALMLIHGKDAQSEKNIEALRGIYKSRFAQESVMRVDQPVCVQF
;
A
#
# COMPACT_ATOMS: atom_id res chain seq x y z
N LEU A 1 -56.66 -5.87 -6.40
CA LEU A 1 -55.58 -5.11 -5.75
C LEU A 1 -54.35 -6.00 -5.67
N LEU A 2 -53.39 -5.80 -6.61
CA LEU A 2 -52.12 -6.55 -6.60
C LEU A 2 -51.14 -5.78 -5.72
N LEU A 3 -50.78 -6.35 -4.58
CA LEU A 3 -49.67 -5.90 -3.74
C LEU A 3 -48.38 -6.48 -4.32
N LEU A 4 -47.60 -5.66 -5.01
CA LEU A 4 -46.24 -5.96 -5.39
C LEU A 4 -45.36 -5.83 -4.12
N ALA A 5 -45.07 -6.95 -3.48
CA ALA A 5 -44.05 -7.03 -2.46
C ALA A 5 -42.68 -6.90 -3.15
N GLY A 6 -42.05 -5.73 -3.04
CA GLY A 6 -40.68 -5.52 -3.52
C GLY A 6 -39.72 -6.35 -2.68
N CYS A 7 -39.09 -7.34 -3.30
CA CYS A 7 -37.94 -8.05 -2.70
C CYS A 7 -36.75 -7.11 -2.69
N THR A 8 -36.42 -6.54 -1.53
CA THR A 8 -35.13 -5.91 -1.32
C THR A 8 -34.10 -7.02 -1.21
N VAL A 9 -33.24 -7.15 -2.23
CA VAL A 9 -32.07 -8.03 -2.16
C VAL A 9 -31.07 -7.35 -1.24
N PRO A 10 -30.68 -7.96 -0.10
CA PRO A 10 -29.66 -7.39 0.75
C PRO A 10 -28.35 -7.32 -0.04
N SER A 11 -27.69 -6.17 0.02
CA SER A 11 -26.36 -5.97 -0.57
C SER A 11 -25.41 -7.03 -0.01
N GLN A 12 -24.88 -7.91 -0.89
CA GLN A 12 -23.97 -8.98 -0.52
C GLN A 12 -22.50 -8.52 -0.53
N HIS A 13 -22.22 -7.32 -0.05
CA HIS A 13 -20.83 -6.95 0.20
C HIS A 13 -20.43 -7.55 1.55
N ALA A 14 -19.43 -8.48 1.53
CA ALA A 14 -18.73 -8.87 2.73
C ALA A 14 -18.11 -7.60 3.30
N THR A 15 -18.78 -6.97 4.25
CA THR A 15 -18.29 -5.78 4.90
C THR A 15 -17.43 -6.16 6.09
N VAL A 16 -16.44 -5.32 6.42
CA VAL A 16 -15.65 -5.43 7.65
C VAL A 16 -16.57 -5.50 8.89
N GLU A 17 -17.80 -5.01 8.80
CA GLU A 17 -18.82 -5.05 9.85
C GLU A 17 -19.21 -6.49 10.27
N THR A 18 -19.12 -7.46 9.36
CA THR A 18 -19.35 -8.88 9.68
C THR A 18 -18.12 -9.57 10.26
N CYS A 19 -16.99 -8.89 10.29
CA CYS A 19 -15.74 -9.38 10.81
C CYS A 19 -15.71 -9.26 12.34
N LYS A 20 -15.24 -10.29 13.04
CA LYS A 20 -15.05 -10.22 14.50
C LYS A 20 -14.10 -9.07 14.83
N ALA A 21 -14.36 -8.37 15.93
CA ALA A 21 -13.58 -7.20 16.33
C ALA A 21 -12.06 -7.44 16.34
N ASP A 22 -11.61 -8.58 16.84
CA ASP A 22 -10.19 -8.94 16.91
C ASP A 22 -9.56 -9.20 15.54
N ASN A 23 -10.38 -9.42 14.52
CA ASN A 23 -9.92 -9.66 13.16
C ASN A 23 -9.95 -8.41 12.28
N GLN A 24 -10.47 -7.30 12.78
CA GLN A 24 -10.56 -6.04 12.04
C GLN A 24 -9.21 -5.32 12.05
N MET A 25 -8.64 -5.16 10.88
CA MET A 25 -7.35 -4.50 10.69
C MET A 25 -7.39 -3.55 9.49
N GLN A 26 -6.31 -2.86 9.27
CA GLN A 26 -6.08 -2.03 8.09
C GLN A 26 -5.03 -2.68 7.20
N GLN A 27 -5.24 -2.62 5.91
CA GLN A 27 -4.20 -2.92 4.94
C GLN A 27 -3.76 -1.61 4.30
N THR A 28 -2.48 -1.33 4.36
CA THR A 28 -1.85 -0.23 3.64
C THR A 28 -0.88 -0.81 2.64
N THR A 29 -0.99 -0.38 1.39
CA THR A 29 -0.01 -0.70 0.36
C THR A 29 0.68 0.57 -0.09
N LEU A 30 2.00 0.58 -0.04
CA LEU A 30 2.84 1.67 -0.52
C LEU A 30 3.51 1.25 -1.81
N TYR A 31 3.50 2.14 -2.81
CA TYR A 31 4.10 1.87 -4.11
C TYR A 31 5.33 2.75 -4.29
N PHE A 32 6.48 2.10 -4.40
CA PHE A 32 7.79 2.74 -4.48
C PHE A 32 8.35 2.59 -5.90
N GLY A 33 8.50 3.70 -6.60
CA GLY A 33 9.17 3.71 -7.90
C GLY A 33 10.67 3.49 -7.76
N LEU A 34 11.28 2.81 -8.72
CA LEU A 34 12.70 2.50 -8.73
C LEU A 34 13.51 3.36 -9.71
N ASN A 35 12.87 4.23 -10.49
CA ASN A 35 13.58 5.15 -11.37
C ASN A 35 13.98 6.41 -10.59
N ARG A 36 15.22 6.83 -10.73
CA ARG A 36 15.69 8.13 -10.27
C ARG A 36 15.47 9.19 -11.35
N PRO A 37 15.27 10.48 -10.97
CA PRO A 37 15.23 11.57 -11.95
C PRO A 37 16.49 11.67 -12.78
N ALA A 38 17.65 11.34 -12.19
CA ALA A 38 18.95 11.31 -12.84
C ALA A 38 19.77 10.15 -12.28
N GLY A 39 20.47 9.44 -13.17
CA GLY A 39 21.35 8.35 -12.79
C GLY A 39 20.67 6.98 -12.85
N ALA A 40 21.34 5.99 -12.27
CA ALA A 40 20.90 4.61 -12.29
C ALA A 40 19.65 4.39 -11.46
N GLN A 41 18.87 3.38 -11.82
CA GLN A 41 17.73 2.92 -11.02
C GLN A 41 18.18 2.57 -9.61
N ILE A 42 17.24 2.68 -8.67
CA ILE A 42 17.44 2.21 -7.30
C ILE A 42 17.71 0.71 -7.37
N SER A 43 18.85 0.30 -6.82
CA SER A 43 19.31 -1.10 -6.91
C SER A 43 18.59 -2.00 -5.93
N GLY A 44 18.67 -3.32 -6.19
CA GLY A 44 18.15 -4.32 -5.25
C GLY A 44 18.78 -4.23 -3.86
N SER A 45 20.07 -3.91 -3.76
CA SER A 45 20.73 -3.74 -2.47
C SER A 45 20.30 -2.46 -1.75
N GLU A 46 20.06 -1.38 -2.47
CA GLU A 46 19.52 -0.15 -1.90
C GLU A 46 18.09 -0.37 -1.37
N TRP A 47 17.25 -1.05 -2.14
CA TRP A 47 15.91 -1.43 -1.71
C TRP A 47 15.96 -2.33 -0.47
N LYS A 48 16.80 -3.36 -0.50
CA LYS A 48 16.97 -4.27 0.65
C LYS A 48 17.41 -3.51 1.90
N GLY A 49 18.33 -2.58 1.76
CA GLY A 49 18.78 -1.71 2.86
C GLY A 49 17.63 -0.90 3.46
N PHE A 50 16.79 -0.32 2.62
CA PHE A 50 15.59 0.40 3.06
C PHE A 50 14.63 -0.53 3.83
N VAL A 51 14.35 -1.72 3.31
CA VAL A 51 13.47 -2.69 3.98
C VAL A 51 14.06 -3.11 5.32
N ASP A 52 15.33 -3.47 5.36
CA ASP A 52 15.97 -4.00 6.57
C ASP A 52 16.15 -2.93 7.65
N GLN A 53 16.49 -1.71 7.27
CA GLN A 53 16.83 -0.64 8.21
C GLN A 53 15.62 0.22 8.61
N ASP A 54 14.67 0.41 7.72
CA ASP A 54 13.56 1.35 7.93
C ASP A 54 12.20 0.68 8.07
N VAL A 55 11.91 -0.32 7.24
CA VAL A 55 10.57 -0.95 7.24
C VAL A 55 10.45 -1.96 8.37
N THR A 56 11.33 -2.94 8.41
CA THR A 56 11.26 -4.05 9.37
C THR A 56 11.20 -3.58 10.82
N PRO A 57 12.01 -2.61 11.27
CA PRO A 57 11.93 -2.15 12.65
C PRO A 57 10.60 -1.49 13.03
N ARG A 58 9.89 -0.93 12.04
CA ARG A 58 8.60 -0.26 12.22
C ARG A 58 7.40 -1.20 12.12
N PHE A 59 7.58 -2.32 11.41
CA PHE A 59 6.52 -3.31 11.18
C PHE A 59 7.04 -4.71 11.47
N ARG A 60 7.38 -4.94 12.72
CA ARG A 60 8.03 -6.19 13.20
C ARG A 60 7.19 -7.44 13.03
N ASP A 61 5.85 -7.28 13.03
CA ASP A 61 4.93 -8.42 12.91
C ASP A 61 4.81 -8.93 11.48
N GLY A 62 5.31 -8.20 10.52
CA GLY A 62 5.39 -8.66 9.15
C GLY A 62 5.15 -7.58 8.11
N LEU A 63 5.65 -7.88 6.94
CA LEU A 63 5.48 -7.09 5.74
C LEU A 63 5.57 -8.02 4.53
N THR A 64 4.96 -7.62 3.42
CA THR A 64 5.06 -8.37 2.17
C THR A 64 5.45 -7.41 1.06
N VAL A 65 6.43 -7.80 0.26
CA VAL A 65 6.89 -7.02 -0.88
C VAL A 65 6.53 -7.76 -2.17
N PHE A 66 5.94 -7.03 -3.10
CA PHE A 66 5.68 -7.51 -4.46
C PHE A 66 6.51 -6.71 -5.44
N ASP A 67 7.11 -7.38 -6.41
CA ASP A 67 7.66 -6.72 -7.58
C ASP A 67 6.51 -6.28 -8.48
N ALA A 68 6.57 -5.04 -8.96
CA ALA A 68 5.49 -4.46 -9.74
C ALA A 68 6.04 -3.63 -10.90
N ARG A 69 5.17 -3.29 -11.84
CA ARG A 69 5.50 -2.48 -13.00
C ARG A 69 4.49 -1.36 -13.12
N GLY A 70 4.95 -0.12 -12.94
CA GLY A 70 4.13 1.05 -13.16
C GLY A 70 4.14 1.47 -14.62
N GLN A 71 3.03 2.01 -15.07
CA GLN A 71 2.90 2.54 -16.42
C GLN A 71 1.87 3.65 -16.46
N TRP A 72 2.20 4.73 -17.16
CA TRP A 72 1.26 5.82 -17.36
C TRP A 72 1.56 6.55 -18.66
N LEU A 73 0.58 7.29 -19.15
CA LEU A 73 0.75 8.18 -20.29
C LEU A 73 1.19 9.53 -19.79
N GLY A 74 2.40 9.94 -20.15
CA GLY A 74 2.95 11.24 -19.78
C GLY A 74 2.30 12.39 -20.53
N ASN A 75 2.48 13.59 -20.01
CA ASN A 75 1.98 14.82 -20.65
C ASN A 75 2.64 15.09 -22.02
N ASP A 76 3.78 14.46 -22.28
CA ASP A 76 4.48 14.50 -23.57
C ASP A 76 3.88 13.54 -24.61
N GLY A 77 2.81 12.81 -24.28
CA GLY A 77 2.18 11.82 -25.14
C GLY A 77 2.92 10.49 -25.19
N LYS A 78 3.94 10.29 -24.38
CA LYS A 78 4.73 9.06 -24.33
C LYS A 78 4.37 8.21 -23.13
N VAL A 79 4.39 6.89 -23.31
CA VAL A 79 4.18 5.93 -22.25
C VAL A 79 5.45 5.86 -21.39
N ALA A 80 5.31 6.15 -20.11
CA ALA A 80 6.35 5.95 -19.11
C ALA A 80 6.18 4.59 -18.46
N ARG A 81 7.27 3.86 -18.29
CA ARG A 81 7.32 2.56 -17.61
C ARG A 81 8.36 2.61 -16.51
N GLU A 82 7.97 2.12 -15.34
CA GLU A 82 8.84 2.16 -14.17
C GLU A 82 8.73 0.86 -13.38
N PRO A 83 9.84 0.13 -13.15
CA PRO A 83 9.83 -0.93 -12.17
C PRO A 83 9.55 -0.35 -10.80
N SER A 84 8.81 -1.08 -9.99
CA SER A 84 8.40 -0.60 -8.68
C SER A 84 8.29 -1.74 -7.67
N LYS A 85 8.20 -1.38 -6.40
CA LYS A 85 7.92 -2.30 -5.30
C LYS A 85 6.59 -1.91 -4.67
N ALA A 86 5.73 -2.89 -4.46
CA ALA A 86 4.53 -2.72 -3.67
C ALA A 86 4.77 -3.34 -2.29
N LEU A 87 4.71 -2.53 -1.26
CA LEU A 87 4.87 -2.94 0.13
C LEU A 87 3.50 -3.01 0.79
N MET A 88 3.07 -4.21 1.13
CA MET A 88 1.79 -4.44 1.77
C MET A 88 2.01 -4.65 3.27
N LEU A 89 1.29 -3.87 4.06
CA LEU A 89 1.34 -3.85 5.51
C LEU A 89 -0.06 -4.11 6.05
N ILE A 90 -0.16 -5.02 7.02
CA ILE A 90 -1.38 -5.23 7.80
C ILE A 90 -1.12 -4.69 9.20
N HIS A 91 -1.98 -3.80 9.66
CA HIS A 91 -1.74 -3.09 10.93
C HIS A 91 -3.05 -2.67 11.60
N GLY A 92 -2.96 -2.23 12.84
CA GLY A 92 -4.09 -1.62 13.56
C GLY A 92 -4.32 -0.16 13.14
N LYS A 93 -5.34 0.46 13.72
CA LYS A 93 -5.69 1.87 13.48
C LYS A 93 -4.98 2.82 14.45
N ASP A 94 -3.91 2.38 15.06
CA ASP A 94 -3.18 3.14 16.07
C ASP A 94 -2.35 4.28 15.45
N ALA A 95 -2.14 5.33 16.25
CA ALA A 95 -1.37 6.49 15.81
C ALA A 95 0.09 6.16 15.47
N GLN A 96 0.68 5.16 16.12
CA GLN A 96 2.06 4.77 15.85
C GLN A 96 2.20 4.15 14.45
N SER A 97 1.27 3.29 14.05
CA SER A 97 1.26 2.75 12.68
C SER A 97 1.15 3.85 11.63
N GLU A 98 0.29 4.84 11.86
CA GLU A 98 0.15 6.00 10.99
C GLU A 98 1.47 6.78 10.85
N LYS A 99 2.12 7.07 11.96
CA LYS A 99 3.43 7.75 11.96
C LYS A 99 4.49 6.93 11.24
N ASN A 100 4.51 5.63 11.45
CA ASN A 100 5.46 4.73 10.81
C ASN A 100 5.28 4.70 9.29
N ILE A 101 4.04 4.64 8.81
CA ILE A 101 3.74 4.67 7.38
C ILE A 101 4.22 5.98 6.75
N GLU A 102 3.89 7.12 7.37
CA GLU A 102 4.30 8.41 6.84
C GLU A 102 5.81 8.61 6.92
N ALA A 103 6.47 8.07 7.95
CA ALA A 103 7.93 8.08 8.04
C ALA A 103 8.57 7.32 6.87
N LEU A 104 8.06 6.15 6.52
CA LEU A 104 8.58 5.37 5.38
C LEU A 104 8.45 6.13 4.07
N ARG A 105 7.33 6.77 3.83
CA ARG A 105 7.10 7.58 2.64
C ARG A 105 8.09 8.75 2.58
N GLY A 106 8.27 9.46 3.68
CA GLY A 106 9.20 10.59 3.77
C GLY A 106 10.66 10.19 3.58
N ILE A 107 11.10 9.13 4.24
CA ILE A 107 12.47 8.60 4.15
C ILE A 107 12.80 8.21 2.71
N TYR A 108 11.91 7.46 2.08
CA TYR A 108 12.14 7.01 0.70
C TYR A 108 12.22 8.19 -0.28
N LYS A 109 11.30 9.13 -0.18
CA LYS A 109 11.32 10.33 -1.03
C LYS A 109 12.60 11.12 -0.86
N SER A 110 13.06 11.32 0.36
CA SER A 110 14.25 12.08 0.66
C SER A 110 15.52 11.37 0.21
N ARG A 111 15.63 10.07 0.54
CA ARG A 111 16.85 9.28 0.25
C ARG A 111 17.06 9.03 -1.23
N PHE A 112 15.99 8.78 -1.97
CA PHE A 112 16.06 8.35 -3.36
C PHE A 112 15.56 9.40 -4.35
N ALA A 113 15.39 10.64 -3.92
CA ALA A 113 14.95 11.76 -4.75
C ALA A 113 13.64 11.47 -5.50
N GLN A 114 12.65 10.93 -4.78
CA GLN A 114 11.34 10.60 -5.33
C GLN A 114 10.32 11.70 -5.01
N GLU A 115 9.47 12.04 -5.97
CA GLU A 115 8.44 13.05 -5.77
C GLU A 115 7.30 12.54 -4.90
N SER A 116 6.97 11.28 -5.03
CA SER A 116 5.83 10.69 -4.31
C SER A 116 6.01 9.21 -4.05
N VAL A 117 5.29 8.73 -3.05
CA VAL A 117 5.05 7.33 -2.78
C VAL A 117 3.53 7.17 -2.65
N MET A 118 2.91 6.45 -3.57
CA MET A 118 1.46 6.24 -3.53
C MET A 118 1.09 5.38 -2.34
N ARG A 119 0.07 5.80 -1.61
CA ARG A 119 -0.47 5.08 -0.46
C ARG A 119 -1.92 4.70 -0.72
N VAL A 120 -2.25 3.43 -0.52
CA VAL A 120 -3.60 2.90 -0.62
C VAL A 120 -3.96 2.21 0.68
N ASP A 121 -5.09 2.58 1.27
CA ASP A 121 -5.57 2.00 2.53
C ASP A 121 -6.94 1.36 2.31
N GLN A 122 -7.17 0.25 3.00
CA GLN A 122 -8.49 -0.36 3.06
C GLN A 122 -8.67 -1.14 4.37
N PRO A 123 -9.90 -1.17 4.93
CA PRO A 123 -10.20 -2.06 6.03
C PRO A 123 -10.22 -3.50 5.54
N VAL A 124 -9.71 -4.41 6.35
CA VAL A 124 -9.64 -5.84 6.03
C VAL A 124 -10.03 -6.69 7.23
N CYS A 125 -10.46 -7.90 6.96
CA CYS A 125 -10.69 -8.91 7.97
C CYS A 125 -9.59 -9.95 7.88
N VAL A 126 -8.81 -10.12 8.95
CA VAL A 126 -7.62 -10.97 8.96
C VAL A 126 -7.76 -12.06 10.01
N GLN A 127 -7.54 -13.29 9.59
CA GLN A 127 -7.51 -14.47 10.47
C GLN A 127 -6.19 -15.22 10.25
N PHE A 128 -5.62 -15.65 11.33
CA PHE A 128 -4.40 -16.45 11.29
C PHE A 128 -4.67 -17.90 11.63
#